data_a821a1c8925747a7fb3a4c4f8cf22c95
#
_entry.id   a821a1c8925747a7fb3a4c4f8cf22c95
#
_cell.length_a   1.000
_cell.length_b   1.000
_cell.length_c   1.000
_cell.angle_alpha   90.00
_cell.angle_beta   90.00
_cell.angle_gamma   90.00
#
_symmetry.space_group_name_H-M   'P 1'
#
loop_
_entity.id
_entity.type
_entity.pdbx_description
1 polymer ?
#
loop_
_entity_poly.entity_id
_entity_poly.type
_entity_poly.pdbx_seq_one_letter_code
_entity_poly.pdbx_strand_id
1 'polypeptide(L)'
;MQQDEVAARVRQVIDATGVSAREFARRIVIDPSKLSRSLNGTRRFTAAELARIADIGGVDVGRLIGTTTGAGDDATAGAAVGSATSTPSTVRAPSPPRAPSPSPEGGRPLQIVRETVRLIAERGFHAVRVADIAAACHTSTAAIHYHFPGRDELLEAAVRWCMDEDTRRRADATAGTRHAGDELRLLIELQTPRTEQQRRQWCVWLDLWAEAARSTTVGRLHVEYYRQWRGTVADVIRRGVEQGVFRPVDADSTALALTALIDGLASQVLATEPGLPGTGAGTMHDVLIAHVDACLTAPVSG
;
A
#
# COMPACT_ATOMS: atom_id res chain seq x y z
N MET A 1 -5.30 -29.94 27.52
CA MET A 1 -4.78 -29.18 28.66
C MET A 1 -4.28 -27.79 28.28
N GLN A 2 -3.29 -27.64 27.41
CA GLN A 2 -2.71 -26.32 27.11
C GLN A 2 -3.66 -25.29 26.44
N GLN A 3 -4.66 -25.72 25.69
CA GLN A 3 -5.57 -24.84 24.95
C GLN A 3 -6.65 -24.23 25.85
N ASP A 4 -7.15 -25.00 26.82
CA ASP A 4 -8.17 -24.53 27.76
C ASP A 4 -7.60 -23.49 28.72
N GLU A 5 -6.31 -23.61 29.07
CA GLU A 5 -5.61 -22.65 29.90
C GLU A 5 -5.40 -21.31 29.17
N VAL A 6 -5.04 -21.34 27.89
CA VAL A 6 -4.95 -20.13 27.06
C VAL A 6 -6.32 -19.45 26.95
N ALA A 7 -7.37 -20.23 26.70
CA ALA A 7 -8.73 -19.68 26.64
C ALA A 7 -9.20 -19.05 27.96
N ALA A 8 -8.82 -19.66 29.10
CA ALA A 8 -9.13 -19.11 30.42
C ALA A 8 -8.42 -17.79 30.68
N ARG A 9 -7.11 -17.69 30.34
CA ARG A 9 -6.32 -16.44 30.48
C ARG A 9 -6.84 -15.34 29.55
N VAL A 10 -7.25 -15.69 28.33
CA VAL A 10 -7.89 -14.75 27.39
C VAL A 10 -9.23 -14.24 27.95
N ARG A 11 -10.07 -15.09 28.57
CA ARG A 11 -11.29 -14.63 29.26
C ARG A 11 -11.00 -13.62 30.34
N GLN A 12 -9.99 -13.89 31.19
CA GLN A 12 -9.58 -12.94 32.24
C GLN A 12 -9.19 -11.58 31.67
N VAL A 13 -8.49 -11.57 30.53
CA VAL A 13 -8.12 -10.31 29.85
C VAL A 13 -9.37 -9.58 29.33
N ILE A 14 -10.31 -10.31 28.72
CA ILE A 14 -11.59 -9.70 28.25
C ILE A 14 -12.35 -9.10 29.43
N ASP A 15 -12.50 -9.85 30.51
CA ASP A 15 -13.22 -9.42 31.71
C ASP A 15 -12.58 -8.18 32.34
N ALA A 16 -11.24 -8.13 32.38
CA ALA A 16 -10.49 -6.98 32.89
C ALA A 16 -10.67 -5.69 32.05
N THR A 17 -11.03 -5.81 30.76
CA THR A 17 -11.30 -4.65 29.92
C THR A 17 -12.71 -4.06 30.11
N GLY A 18 -13.61 -4.74 30.83
CA GLY A 18 -14.96 -4.29 31.10
C GLY A 18 -15.90 -4.21 29.90
N VAL A 19 -15.49 -4.74 28.72
CA VAL A 19 -16.31 -4.73 27.51
C VAL A 19 -16.86 -6.12 27.19
N SER A 20 -17.97 -6.19 26.44
CA SER A 20 -18.52 -7.47 26.00
C SER A 20 -17.56 -8.21 25.08
N ALA A 21 -17.57 -9.56 25.07
CA ALA A 21 -16.76 -10.37 24.18
C ALA A 21 -16.97 -10.01 22.69
N ARG A 22 -18.18 -9.58 22.30
CA ARG A 22 -18.49 -9.12 20.95
C ARG A 22 -17.82 -7.80 20.62
N GLU A 23 -17.79 -6.85 21.54
CA GLU A 23 -17.10 -5.58 21.40
C GLU A 23 -15.58 -5.78 21.40
N PHE A 24 -15.08 -6.64 22.30
CA PHE A 24 -13.68 -7.01 22.34
C PHE A 24 -13.22 -7.65 21.01
N ALA A 25 -14.02 -8.56 20.43
CA ALA A 25 -13.75 -9.17 19.14
C ALA A 25 -13.60 -8.11 18.02
N ARG A 26 -14.45 -7.08 18.02
CA ARG A 26 -14.32 -5.95 17.07
C ARG A 26 -13.01 -5.18 17.25
N ARG A 27 -12.61 -4.91 18.49
CA ARG A 27 -11.37 -4.17 18.81
C ARG A 27 -10.11 -4.92 18.38
N ILE A 28 -10.10 -6.25 18.53
CA ILE A 28 -8.97 -7.09 18.09
C ILE A 28 -9.10 -7.54 16.62
N VAL A 29 -10.09 -7.03 15.88
CA VAL A 29 -10.35 -7.36 14.47
C VAL A 29 -10.47 -8.87 14.25
N ILE A 30 -11.28 -9.54 15.07
CA ILE A 30 -11.62 -10.96 14.96
C ILE A 30 -13.15 -11.11 14.84
N ASP A 31 -13.59 -12.01 13.98
CA ASP A 31 -15.01 -12.36 13.91
C ASP A 31 -15.52 -12.88 15.27
N PRO A 32 -16.65 -12.36 15.82
CA PRO A 32 -17.17 -12.77 17.12
C PRO A 32 -17.40 -14.29 17.26
N SER A 33 -17.80 -14.96 16.17
CA SER A 33 -18.00 -16.41 16.17
C SER A 33 -16.66 -17.17 16.25
N LYS A 34 -15.58 -16.61 15.67
CA LYS A 34 -14.22 -17.15 15.79
C LYS A 34 -13.71 -17.00 17.22
N LEU A 35 -13.89 -15.83 17.83
CA LEU A 35 -13.51 -15.59 19.21
C LEU A 35 -14.25 -16.55 20.14
N SER A 36 -15.58 -16.68 19.99
CA SER A 36 -16.40 -17.61 20.79
C SER A 36 -15.92 -19.05 20.67
N ARG A 37 -15.64 -19.54 19.46
CA ARG A 37 -15.11 -20.89 19.24
C ARG A 37 -13.75 -21.10 19.89
N SER A 38 -12.86 -20.10 19.85
CA SER A 38 -11.55 -20.18 20.50
C SER A 38 -11.67 -20.15 22.02
N LEU A 39 -12.58 -19.35 22.58
CA LEU A 39 -12.86 -19.33 24.02
C LEU A 39 -13.49 -20.66 24.49
N ASN A 40 -14.28 -21.31 23.66
CA ASN A 40 -14.90 -22.62 23.98
C ASN A 40 -13.99 -23.83 23.67
N GLY A 41 -12.73 -23.59 23.33
CA GLY A 41 -11.74 -24.66 23.09
C GLY A 41 -11.92 -25.42 21.77
N THR A 42 -12.92 -25.08 20.93
CA THR A 42 -13.18 -25.73 19.64
C THR A 42 -12.29 -25.23 18.51
N ARG A 43 -11.52 -24.16 18.75
CA ARG A 43 -10.56 -23.56 17.83
C ARG A 43 -9.34 -23.05 18.61
N ARG A 44 -8.13 -23.22 18.08
CA ARG A 44 -6.93 -22.61 18.67
C ARG A 44 -6.82 -21.13 18.30
N PHE A 45 -6.36 -20.32 19.24
CA PHE A 45 -5.91 -18.96 18.95
C PHE A 45 -4.65 -19.02 18.10
N THR A 46 -4.56 -18.16 17.09
CA THR A 46 -3.31 -17.95 16.35
C THR A 46 -2.37 -17.02 17.12
N ALA A 47 -1.06 -17.07 16.83
CA ALA A 47 -0.08 -16.19 17.46
C ALA A 47 -0.43 -14.71 17.24
N ALA A 48 -0.92 -14.34 16.03
CA ALA A 48 -1.37 -12.98 15.71
C ALA A 48 -2.61 -12.55 16.51
N GLU A 49 -3.52 -13.47 16.80
CA GLU A 49 -4.69 -13.20 17.66
C GLU A 49 -4.27 -12.96 19.10
N LEU A 50 -3.38 -13.82 19.63
CA LEU A 50 -2.85 -13.67 20.98
C LEU A 50 -2.06 -12.36 21.16
N ALA A 51 -1.27 -11.96 20.15
CA ALA A 51 -0.56 -10.69 20.17
C ALA A 51 -1.52 -9.49 20.25
N ARG A 52 -2.62 -9.49 19.46
CA ARG A 52 -3.64 -8.42 19.51
C ARG A 52 -4.43 -8.41 20.83
N ILE A 53 -4.73 -9.60 21.37
CA ILE A 53 -5.37 -9.73 22.68
C ILE A 53 -4.47 -9.16 23.77
N ALA A 54 -3.18 -9.49 23.75
CA ALA A 54 -2.18 -9.00 24.69
C ALA A 54 -2.02 -7.47 24.62
N ASP A 55 -1.97 -6.91 23.40
CA ASP A 55 -1.83 -5.46 23.16
C ASP A 55 -3.03 -4.68 23.72
N ILE A 56 -4.26 -5.10 23.40
CA ILE A 56 -5.48 -4.44 23.93
C ILE A 56 -5.67 -4.68 25.42
N GLY A 57 -5.32 -5.85 25.90
CA GLY A 57 -5.40 -6.20 27.32
C GLY A 57 -4.27 -5.63 28.20
N GLY A 58 -3.24 -5.02 27.59
CA GLY A 58 -2.08 -4.49 28.30
C GLY A 58 -1.26 -5.57 29.02
N VAL A 59 -1.24 -6.81 28.51
CA VAL A 59 -0.55 -7.96 29.09
C VAL A 59 0.53 -8.48 28.14
N ASP A 60 1.54 -9.15 28.70
CA ASP A 60 2.56 -9.84 27.89
C ASP A 60 1.97 -11.09 27.21
N VAL A 61 2.38 -11.36 25.95
CA VAL A 61 1.92 -12.55 25.19
C VAL A 61 2.35 -13.83 25.88
N GLY A 62 3.54 -13.85 26.51
CA GLY A 62 4.03 -14.99 27.29
C GLY A 62 3.11 -15.35 28.45
N ARG A 63 2.45 -14.36 29.06
CA ARG A 63 1.43 -14.56 30.11
C ARG A 63 0.20 -15.29 29.57
N LEU A 64 -0.22 -15.01 28.32
CA LEU A 64 -1.34 -15.72 27.69
C LEU A 64 -0.98 -17.17 27.35
N ILE A 65 0.26 -17.41 26.94
CA ILE A 65 0.75 -18.74 26.52
C ILE A 65 1.24 -19.58 27.72
N GLY A 66 1.54 -18.91 28.85
CA GLY A 66 2.00 -19.61 30.04
C GLY A 66 3.51 -19.87 30.10
N THR A 67 4.32 -19.08 29.40
CA THR A 67 5.78 -19.18 29.37
C THR A 67 6.50 -18.26 30.36
N THR A 68 5.80 -17.50 31.19
CA THR A 68 6.41 -16.70 32.25
C THR A 68 6.88 -17.61 33.38
N THR A 69 8.16 -17.96 33.36
CA THR A 69 8.89 -18.53 34.51
C THR A 69 8.97 -17.44 35.59
N GLY A 70 8.55 -17.79 36.79
CA GLY A 70 8.40 -16.87 37.88
C GLY A 70 9.71 -16.17 38.32
N ALA A 71 9.56 -14.97 38.81
CA ALA A 71 10.44 -14.37 39.78
C ALA A 71 9.57 -13.69 40.83
N GLY A 72 9.55 -14.29 41.99
CA GLY A 72 9.55 -13.68 43.34
C GLY A 72 8.27 -12.97 43.79
N ASP A 73 7.49 -13.70 44.59
CA ASP A 73 6.71 -13.14 45.72
C ASP A 73 7.60 -12.43 46.69
N ASP A 74 7.18 -11.28 47.24
CA ASP A 74 6.89 -11.19 48.66
C ASP A 74 6.22 -9.85 49.01
N ALA A 75 5.05 -9.98 49.55
CA ALA A 75 4.51 -9.58 50.83
C ALA A 75 4.42 -8.09 51.25
N THR A 76 3.27 -7.84 51.66
CA THR A 76 2.72 -7.21 52.87
C THR A 76 2.04 -5.86 52.73
N ALA A 77 0.86 -5.91 53.31
CA ALA A 77 -0.16 -4.92 53.56
C ALA A 77 0.34 -3.58 54.13
N GLY A 78 -0.39 -2.53 53.78
CA GLY A 78 -0.31 -1.24 54.45
C GLY A 78 -1.26 -0.23 53.83
N ALA A 79 -2.42 -0.04 54.45
CA ALA A 79 -3.37 0.99 54.10
C ALA A 79 -2.84 2.37 54.42
N ALA A 80 -3.01 3.36 53.54
CA ALA A 80 -3.20 4.75 53.91
C ALA A 80 -3.81 5.55 52.76
N VAL A 81 -4.86 6.24 53.09
CA VAL A 81 -5.61 7.25 52.36
C VAL A 81 -4.76 8.45 52.00
N GLY A 82 -4.88 9.04 50.84
CA GLY A 82 -4.31 10.35 50.57
C GLY A 82 -4.37 10.84 49.12
N SER A 83 -5.36 11.66 48.87
CA SER A 83 -5.41 12.81 47.95
C SER A 83 -5.02 12.69 46.47
N ALA A 84 -5.99 13.02 45.67
CA ALA A 84 -5.93 13.37 44.26
C ALA A 84 -4.87 14.40 43.90
N THR A 85 -4.05 14.09 42.94
CA THR A 85 -3.45 15.10 42.04
C THR A 85 -3.44 14.55 40.61
N SER A 86 -4.19 15.24 39.79
CA SER A 86 -4.30 15.01 38.34
C SER A 86 -2.95 15.24 37.69
N THR A 87 -2.37 14.21 37.08
CA THR A 87 -1.24 14.35 36.17
C THR A 87 -1.72 14.10 34.73
N PRO A 88 -1.22 14.88 33.76
CA PRO A 88 -1.77 14.86 32.40
C PRO A 88 -1.47 13.55 31.68
N SER A 89 -2.47 13.08 31.00
CA SER A 89 -2.43 11.93 30.09
C SER A 89 -1.28 12.10 29.09
N THR A 90 -0.23 11.31 29.23
CA THR A 90 0.83 11.20 28.23
C THR A 90 0.22 10.54 27.00
N VAL A 91 0.00 11.34 25.98
CA VAL A 91 -0.32 10.86 24.62
C VAL A 91 0.81 9.92 24.21
N ARG A 92 0.50 8.62 24.17
CA ARG A 92 1.41 7.58 23.67
C ARG A 92 1.78 7.94 22.23
N ALA A 93 3.05 8.19 21.99
CA ALA A 93 3.58 8.41 20.65
C ALA A 93 3.18 7.26 19.72
N PRO A 94 2.78 7.52 18.48
CA PRO A 94 2.50 6.48 17.51
C PRO A 94 3.75 5.62 17.31
N SER A 95 3.57 4.30 17.30
CA SER A 95 4.65 3.34 17.00
C SER A 95 5.35 3.76 15.70
N PRO A 96 6.69 3.66 15.64
CA PRO A 96 7.41 4.03 14.42
C PRO A 96 6.84 3.24 13.23
N PRO A 97 6.68 3.88 12.06
CA PRO A 97 6.20 3.20 10.87
C PRO A 97 7.13 2.01 10.58
N ARG A 98 6.54 0.82 10.46
CA ARG A 98 7.27 -0.38 10.04
C ARG A 98 7.93 -0.08 8.71
N ALA A 99 9.23 -0.35 8.60
CA ALA A 99 9.96 -0.18 7.35
C ALA A 99 9.20 -0.90 6.22
N PRO A 100 9.09 -0.29 5.04
CA PRO A 100 8.41 -0.91 3.90
C PRO A 100 9.06 -2.26 3.61
N SER A 101 8.22 -3.31 3.52
CA SER A 101 8.71 -4.64 3.14
C SER A 101 9.15 -4.57 1.68
N PRO A 102 10.35 -5.06 1.31
CA PRO A 102 10.78 -5.08 -0.08
C PRO A 102 9.81 -5.89 -0.93
N SER A 103 9.65 -5.49 -2.20
CA SER A 103 8.86 -6.25 -3.18
C SER A 103 9.44 -7.65 -3.33
N PRO A 104 8.59 -8.72 -3.42
CA PRO A 104 9.08 -10.07 -3.57
C PRO A 104 9.80 -10.26 -4.90
N GLU A 105 11.05 -10.74 -4.86
CA GLU A 105 11.91 -10.90 -6.04
C GLU A 105 11.73 -12.24 -6.77
N GLY A 106 10.98 -13.20 -6.19
CA GLY A 106 10.79 -14.51 -6.82
C GLY A 106 9.86 -15.45 -6.07
N GLY A 107 9.64 -16.62 -6.65
CA GLY A 107 8.90 -17.73 -6.05
C GLY A 107 7.40 -17.47 -5.88
N ARG A 108 6.81 -18.15 -4.90
CA ARG A 108 5.37 -18.10 -4.62
C ARG A 108 4.86 -16.71 -4.21
N PRO A 109 5.57 -15.92 -3.39
CA PRO A 109 5.15 -14.56 -3.06
C PRO A 109 5.00 -13.67 -4.29
N LEU A 110 5.93 -13.74 -5.23
CA LEU A 110 5.87 -12.97 -6.48
C LEU A 110 4.67 -13.39 -7.35
N GLN A 111 4.39 -14.69 -7.45
CA GLN A 111 3.20 -15.18 -8.16
C GLN A 111 1.92 -14.62 -7.56
N ILE A 112 1.80 -14.66 -6.22
CA ILE A 112 0.63 -14.14 -5.49
C ILE A 112 0.46 -12.63 -5.78
N VAL A 113 1.54 -11.86 -5.71
CA VAL A 113 1.53 -10.43 -5.99
C VAL A 113 1.11 -10.12 -7.42
N ARG A 114 1.64 -10.83 -8.43
CA ARG A 114 1.28 -10.67 -9.84
C ARG A 114 -0.20 -10.94 -10.10
N GLU A 115 -0.73 -12.04 -9.54
CA GLU A 115 -2.16 -12.36 -9.67
C GLU A 115 -3.04 -11.33 -8.94
N THR A 116 -2.56 -10.79 -7.82
CA THR A 116 -3.26 -9.72 -7.11
C THR A 116 -3.33 -8.45 -7.97
N VAL A 117 -2.22 -8.03 -8.59
CA VAL A 117 -2.20 -6.89 -9.53
C VAL A 117 -3.16 -7.10 -10.69
N ARG A 118 -3.18 -8.28 -11.30
CA ARG A 118 -4.10 -8.61 -12.38
C ARG A 118 -5.56 -8.48 -11.94
N LEU A 119 -5.90 -9.04 -10.78
CA LEU A 119 -7.26 -8.96 -10.24
C LEU A 119 -7.66 -7.54 -9.86
N ILE A 120 -6.75 -6.72 -9.32
CA ILE A 120 -6.99 -5.29 -9.06
C ILE A 120 -7.32 -4.58 -10.38
N ALA A 121 -6.51 -4.78 -11.42
CA ALA A 121 -6.73 -4.14 -12.72
C ALA A 121 -8.07 -4.53 -13.37
N GLU A 122 -8.56 -5.75 -13.12
CA GLU A 122 -9.81 -6.28 -13.71
C GLU A 122 -11.06 -5.92 -12.90
N ARG A 123 -10.96 -5.81 -11.57
CA ARG A 123 -12.13 -5.74 -10.68
C ARG A 123 -12.13 -4.55 -9.72
N GLY A 124 -11.02 -3.83 -9.66
CA GLY A 124 -10.81 -2.76 -8.69
C GLY A 124 -10.32 -3.26 -7.32
N PHE A 125 -9.60 -2.39 -6.64
CA PHE A 125 -8.94 -2.66 -5.35
C PHE A 125 -9.89 -3.22 -4.28
N HIS A 126 -11.10 -2.65 -4.17
CA HIS A 126 -12.06 -3.04 -3.14
C HIS A 126 -12.77 -4.38 -3.41
N ALA A 127 -12.89 -4.77 -4.67
CA ALA A 127 -13.59 -6.00 -5.06
C ALA A 127 -12.73 -7.27 -4.89
N VAL A 128 -11.41 -7.14 -4.82
CA VAL A 128 -10.49 -8.28 -4.73
C VAL A 128 -10.48 -8.88 -3.32
N ARG A 129 -10.77 -10.17 -3.22
CA ARG A 129 -10.76 -10.95 -1.98
C ARG A 129 -9.59 -11.93 -1.96
N VAL A 130 -9.09 -12.26 -0.77
CA VAL A 130 -8.01 -13.26 -0.61
C VAL A 130 -8.39 -14.61 -1.21
N ALA A 131 -9.69 -14.98 -1.18
CA ALA A 131 -10.18 -16.21 -1.79
C ALA A 131 -10.05 -16.20 -3.32
N ASP A 132 -10.28 -15.06 -3.98
CA ASP A 132 -10.13 -14.92 -5.43
C ASP A 132 -8.66 -15.06 -5.83
N ILE A 133 -7.76 -14.45 -5.05
CA ILE A 133 -6.31 -14.56 -5.26
C ILE A 133 -5.84 -16.00 -5.07
N ALA A 134 -6.33 -16.68 -4.03
CA ALA A 134 -5.99 -18.07 -3.77
C ALA A 134 -6.44 -18.98 -4.92
N ALA A 135 -7.66 -18.77 -5.43
CA ALA A 135 -8.17 -19.50 -6.60
C ALA A 135 -7.31 -19.23 -7.85
N ALA A 136 -6.98 -17.97 -8.15
CA ALA A 136 -6.15 -17.59 -9.28
C ALA A 136 -4.72 -18.17 -9.20
N CYS A 137 -4.18 -18.30 -7.98
CA CYS A 137 -2.87 -18.91 -7.74
C CYS A 137 -2.90 -20.46 -7.59
N HIS A 138 -4.06 -21.08 -7.76
CA HIS A 138 -4.25 -22.53 -7.50
C HIS A 138 -3.72 -22.95 -6.13
N THR A 139 -4.12 -22.24 -5.07
CA THR A 139 -3.64 -22.44 -3.70
C THR A 139 -4.76 -22.21 -2.67
N SER A 140 -4.45 -22.42 -1.39
CA SER A 140 -5.38 -22.13 -0.30
C SER A 140 -5.21 -20.72 0.24
N THR A 141 -6.26 -20.17 0.85
CA THR A 141 -6.19 -18.89 1.58
C THR A 141 -5.19 -18.96 2.74
N ALA A 142 -4.99 -20.13 3.33
CA ALA A 142 -3.97 -20.33 4.37
C ALA A 142 -2.54 -20.14 3.82
N ALA A 143 -2.27 -20.60 2.60
CA ALA A 143 -0.98 -20.39 1.95
C ALA A 143 -0.76 -18.89 1.58
N ILE A 144 -1.82 -18.16 1.20
CA ILE A 144 -1.72 -16.71 1.02
C ILE A 144 -1.36 -16.04 2.35
N HIS A 145 -2.06 -16.37 3.44
CA HIS A 145 -1.81 -15.77 4.76
C HIS A 145 -0.45 -16.17 5.37
N TYR A 146 0.16 -17.24 4.89
CA TYR A 146 1.54 -17.58 5.27
C TYR A 146 2.54 -16.53 4.77
N HIS A 147 2.34 -16.01 3.55
CA HIS A 147 3.21 -15.01 2.93
C HIS A 147 2.79 -13.58 3.26
N PHE A 148 1.49 -13.32 3.34
CA PHE A 148 0.91 -12.00 3.58
C PHE A 148 -0.12 -12.11 4.72
N PRO A 149 0.20 -11.60 5.93
CA PRO A 149 -0.64 -11.80 7.12
C PRO A 149 -2.07 -11.28 6.99
N GLY A 150 -2.27 -10.22 6.20
CA GLY A 150 -3.56 -9.60 5.96
C GLY A 150 -3.80 -9.27 4.49
N ARG A 151 -5.05 -8.90 4.19
CA ARG A 151 -5.44 -8.42 2.86
C ARG A 151 -4.74 -7.11 2.52
N ASP A 152 -4.66 -6.21 3.46
CA ASP A 152 -4.13 -4.86 3.23
C ASP A 152 -2.63 -4.92 2.95
N GLU A 153 -1.87 -5.76 3.66
CA GLU A 153 -0.45 -6.00 3.40
C GLU A 153 -0.22 -6.63 2.02
N LEU A 154 -1.11 -7.54 1.60
CA LEU A 154 -1.03 -8.14 0.27
C LEU A 154 -1.30 -7.11 -0.83
N LEU A 155 -2.33 -6.29 -0.66
CA LEU A 155 -2.67 -5.25 -1.63
C LEU A 155 -1.59 -4.17 -1.70
N GLU A 156 -1.02 -3.76 -0.56
CA GLU A 156 0.13 -2.85 -0.52
C GLU A 156 1.34 -3.44 -1.28
N ALA A 157 1.68 -4.70 -1.03
CA ALA A 157 2.77 -5.38 -1.71
C ALA A 157 2.52 -5.49 -3.23
N ALA A 158 1.27 -5.73 -3.65
CA ALA A 158 0.88 -5.79 -5.05
C ALA A 158 1.04 -4.44 -5.76
N VAL A 159 0.55 -3.37 -5.14
CA VAL A 159 0.70 -2.01 -5.67
C VAL A 159 2.18 -1.62 -5.74
N ARG A 160 2.94 -1.84 -4.67
CA ARG A 160 4.38 -1.56 -4.64
C ARG A 160 5.11 -2.28 -5.76
N TRP A 161 4.88 -3.59 -5.91
CA TRP A 161 5.48 -4.36 -7.00
C TRP A 161 5.12 -3.81 -8.39
N CYS A 162 3.85 -3.44 -8.62
CA CYS A 162 3.39 -2.86 -9.88
C CYS A 162 4.13 -1.54 -10.20
N MET A 163 4.29 -0.69 -9.20
CA MET A 163 4.98 0.60 -9.34
C MET A 163 6.49 0.43 -9.56
N ASP A 164 7.13 -0.48 -8.84
CA ASP A 164 8.54 -0.80 -9.01
C ASP A 164 8.81 -1.37 -10.40
N GLU A 165 7.93 -2.24 -10.90
CA GLU A 165 8.02 -2.81 -12.26
C GLU A 165 7.87 -1.74 -13.34
N ASP A 166 6.97 -0.77 -13.14
CA ASP A 166 6.82 0.35 -14.05
C ASP A 166 8.06 1.25 -14.06
N THR A 167 8.59 1.56 -12.89
CA THR A 167 9.81 2.34 -12.74
C THR A 167 10.99 1.66 -13.45
N ARG A 168 11.15 0.35 -13.26
CA ARG A 168 12.20 -0.44 -13.93
C ARG A 168 12.03 -0.41 -15.44
N ARG A 169 10.83 -0.64 -15.94
CA ARG A 169 10.53 -0.63 -17.37
C ARG A 169 10.86 0.72 -18.02
N ARG A 170 10.52 1.83 -17.36
CA ARG A 170 10.89 3.17 -17.83
C ARG A 170 12.40 3.34 -17.85
N ALA A 171 13.09 2.98 -16.80
CA ALA A 171 14.55 3.07 -16.71
C ALA A 171 15.24 2.23 -17.80
N ASP A 172 14.79 0.98 -18.00
CA ASP A 172 15.35 0.09 -19.03
C ASP A 172 15.13 0.65 -20.44
N ALA A 173 13.93 1.18 -20.71
CA ALA A 173 13.60 1.74 -22.02
C ALA A 173 14.41 3.01 -22.33
N THR A 174 14.73 3.82 -21.34
CA THR A 174 15.46 5.10 -21.53
C THR A 174 16.97 4.98 -21.36
N ALA A 175 17.50 3.85 -20.90
CA ALA A 175 18.92 3.66 -20.53
C ALA A 175 19.93 4.02 -21.66
N GLY A 176 19.54 3.87 -22.92
CA GLY A 176 20.38 4.21 -24.09
C GLY A 176 20.18 5.61 -24.63
N THR A 177 19.21 6.36 -24.13
CA THR A 177 18.80 7.64 -24.71
C THR A 177 19.64 8.77 -24.12
N ARG A 178 20.44 9.44 -24.96
CA ARG A 178 21.33 10.54 -24.54
C ARG A 178 20.70 11.93 -24.73
N HIS A 179 19.80 12.06 -25.69
CA HIS A 179 19.15 13.31 -26.05
C HIS A 179 17.89 13.48 -25.20
N ALA A 180 17.83 14.49 -24.37
CA ALA A 180 16.76 14.68 -23.41
C ALA A 180 15.36 14.83 -24.05
N GLY A 181 15.29 15.44 -25.24
CA GLY A 181 14.04 15.56 -25.99
C GLY A 181 13.49 14.20 -26.43
N ASP A 182 14.34 13.29 -26.87
CA ASP A 182 13.93 11.95 -27.27
C ASP A 182 13.52 11.12 -26.05
N GLU A 183 14.26 11.27 -24.95
CA GLU A 183 13.92 10.59 -23.70
C GLU A 183 12.56 11.04 -23.16
N LEU A 184 12.27 12.35 -23.16
CA LEU A 184 10.98 12.86 -22.71
C LEU A 184 9.82 12.34 -23.58
N ARG A 185 10.00 12.32 -24.93
CA ARG A 185 9.01 11.73 -25.84
C ARG A 185 8.80 10.24 -25.58
N LEU A 186 9.87 9.50 -25.33
CA LEU A 186 9.79 8.07 -24.98
C LEU A 186 9.05 7.85 -23.66
N LEU A 187 9.30 8.67 -22.64
CA LEU A 187 8.56 8.61 -21.37
C LEU A 187 7.07 8.88 -21.58
N ILE A 188 6.70 9.83 -22.44
CA ILE A 188 5.29 10.09 -22.81
C ILE A 188 4.68 8.87 -23.50
N GLU A 189 5.37 8.26 -24.46
CA GLU A 189 4.89 7.06 -25.17
C GLU A 189 4.67 5.89 -24.20
N LEU A 190 5.57 5.68 -23.26
CA LEU A 190 5.44 4.63 -22.23
C LEU A 190 4.24 4.87 -21.29
N GLN A 191 3.86 6.12 -21.06
CA GLN A 191 2.70 6.49 -20.26
C GLN A 191 1.39 6.54 -21.05
N THR A 192 1.44 6.49 -22.38
CA THR A 192 0.24 6.49 -23.22
C THR A 192 -0.39 5.09 -23.25
N PRO A 193 -1.65 4.89 -22.82
CA PRO A 193 -2.25 3.55 -22.66
C PRO A 193 -2.71 2.95 -24.01
N ARG A 194 -1.77 2.62 -24.88
CA ARG A 194 -2.01 2.01 -26.21
C ARG A 194 -2.20 0.50 -26.14
N THR A 195 -1.47 -0.16 -25.22
CA THR A 195 -1.52 -1.61 -25.05
C THR A 195 -2.39 -2.02 -23.88
N GLU A 196 -2.88 -3.25 -23.89
CA GLU A 196 -3.66 -3.82 -22.78
C GLU A 196 -2.86 -3.82 -21.47
N GLN A 197 -1.55 -4.06 -21.53
CA GLN A 197 -0.67 -4.00 -20.36
C GLN A 197 -0.60 -2.59 -19.77
N GLN A 198 -0.45 -1.55 -20.61
CA GLN A 198 -0.44 -0.16 -20.17
C GLN A 198 -1.81 0.22 -19.57
N ARG A 199 -2.92 -0.19 -20.21
CA ARG A 199 -4.27 0.05 -19.67
C ARG A 199 -4.46 -0.58 -18.29
N ARG A 200 -4.06 -1.84 -18.10
CA ARG A 200 -4.12 -2.53 -16.80
C ARG A 200 -3.30 -1.81 -15.73
N GLN A 201 -2.13 -1.35 -16.09
CA GLN A 201 -1.28 -0.60 -15.17
C GLN A 201 -1.92 0.72 -14.74
N TRP A 202 -2.51 1.45 -15.68
CA TRP A 202 -3.24 2.67 -15.38
C TRP A 202 -4.47 2.42 -14.49
N CYS A 203 -5.19 1.31 -14.67
CA CYS A 203 -6.27 0.93 -13.76
C CYS A 203 -5.78 0.77 -12.31
N VAL A 204 -4.60 0.15 -12.11
CA VAL A 204 -4.00 0.03 -10.78
C VAL A 204 -3.62 1.41 -10.21
N TRP A 205 -3.10 2.33 -11.03
CA TRP A 205 -2.79 3.70 -10.63
C TRP A 205 -4.05 4.47 -10.19
N LEU A 206 -5.13 4.41 -10.96
CA LEU A 206 -6.40 5.07 -10.62
C LEU A 206 -6.99 4.54 -9.31
N ASP A 207 -6.95 3.23 -9.11
CA ASP A 207 -7.38 2.63 -7.84
C ASP A 207 -6.50 3.06 -6.67
N LEU A 208 -5.19 3.15 -6.88
CA LEU A 208 -4.25 3.66 -5.87
C LEU A 208 -4.60 5.09 -5.47
N TRP A 209 -4.92 5.97 -6.43
CA TRP A 209 -5.29 7.36 -6.13
C TRP A 209 -6.60 7.46 -5.37
N ALA A 210 -7.60 6.69 -5.79
CA ALA A 210 -8.89 6.63 -5.10
C ALA A 210 -8.74 6.19 -3.64
N GLU A 211 -7.86 5.21 -3.39
CA GLU A 211 -7.59 4.72 -2.04
C GLU A 211 -6.69 5.66 -1.25
N ALA A 212 -5.68 6.27 -1.87
CA ALA A 212 -4.77 7.22 -1.24
C ALA A 212 -5.50 8.41 -0.60
N ALA A 213 -6.63 8.83 -1.18
CA ALA A 213 -7.47 9.89 -0.63
C ALA A 213 -8.19 9.48 0.68
N ARG A 214 -8.27 8.18 1.01
CA ARG A 214 -9.01 7.63 2.16
C ARG A 214 -8.12 6.91 3.18
N SER A 215 -6.94 6.44 2.76
CA SER A 215 -6.02 5.65 3.57
C SER A 215 -4.67 6.35 3.71
N THR A 216 -4.25 6.64 4.95
CA THR A 216 -2.94 7.28 5.21
C THR A 216 -1.77 6.38 4.82
N THR A 217 -1.91 5.06 4.91
CA THR A 217 -0.87 4.10 4.51
C THR A 217 -0.68 4.11 3.00
N VAL A 218 -1.78 4.00 2.24
CA VAL A 218 -1.76 4.06 0.78
C VAL A 218 -1.37 5.45 0.28
N GLY A 219 -1.81 6.50 0.98
CA GLY A 219 -1.42 7.89 0.69
C GLY A 219 0.09 8.12 0.78
N ARG A 220 0.79 7.53 1.76
CA ARG A 220 2.26 7.60 1.84
C ARG A 220 2.93 6.92 0.64
N LEU A 221 2.43 5.74 0.25
CA LEU A 221 2.92 5.01 -0.91
C LEU A 221 2.74 5.83 -2.19
N HIS A 222 1.55 6.42 -2.38
CA HIS A 222 1.28 7.32 -3.49
C HIS A 222 2.27 8.51 -3.54
N VAL A 223 2.49 9.21 -2.42
CA VAL A 223 3.43 10.34 -2.35
C VAL A 223 4.85 9.91 -2.68
N GLU A 224 5.29 8.72 -2.23
CA GLU A 224 6.62 8.17 -2.51
C GLU A 224 6.82 7.98 -4.02
N TYR A 225 5.94 7.24 -4.70
CA TYR A 225 6.07 6.95 -6.13
C TYR A 225 5.85 8.19 -7.01
N TYR A 226 4.95 9.07 -6.61
CA TYR A 226 4.73 10.33 -7.33
C TYR A 226 5.93 11.27 -7.27
N ARG A 227 6.58 11.36 -6.11
CA ARG A 227 7.83 12.13 -5.98
C ARG A 227 8.92 11.56 -6.88
N GLN A 228 9.09 10.24 -6.90
CA GLN A 228 10.06 9.57 -7.75
C GLN A 228 9.76 9.82 -9.24
N TRP A 229 8.53 9.65 -9.66
CA TRP A 229 8.11 9.89 -11.05
C TRP A 229 8.36 11.33 -11.49
N ARG A 230 7.91 12.31 -10.71
CA ARG A 230 8.16 13.73 -10.99
C ARG A 230 9.65 14.05 -11.02
N GLY A 231 10.43 13.47 -10.11
CA GLY A 231 11.88 13.61 -10.09
C GLY A 231 12.52 13.13 -11.41
N THR A 232 12.11 11.94 -11.90
CA THR A 232 12.58 11.42 -13.20
C THR A 232 12.30 12.39 -14.34
N VAL A 233 11.09 12.92 -14.42
CA VAL A 233 10.72 13.91 -15.47
C VAL A 233 11.49 15.22 -15.31
N ALA A 234 11.64 15.72 -14.09
CA ALA A 234 12.39 16.94 -13.81
C ALA A 234 13.87 16.81 -14.18
N ASP A 235 14.49 15.66 -13.92
CA ASP A 235 15.88 15.39 -14.27
C ASP A 235 16.09 15.36 -15.79
N VAL A 236 15.14 14.81 -16.55
CA VAL A 236 15.17 14.86 -18.01
C VAL A 236 15.07 16.31 -18.51
N ILE A 237 14.17 17.11 -17.92
CA ILE A 237 14.00 18.52 -18.29
C ILE A 237 15.26 19.31 -17.96
N ARG A 238 15.89 19.14 -16.78
CA ARG A 238 17.15 19.82 -16.42
C ARG A 238 18.26 19.51 -17.44
N ARG A 239 18.44 18.23 -17.77
CA ARG A 239 19.41 17.84 -18.79
C ARG A 239 19.10 18.43 -20.16
N GLY A 240 17.84 18.53 -20.53
CA GLY A 240 17.44 19.16 -21.78
C GLY A 240 17.77 20.66 -21.84
N VAL A 241 17.61 21.38 -20.72
CA VAL A 241 18.08 22.78 -20.59
C VAL A 241 19.61 22.86 -20.70
N GLU A 242 20.34 22.01 -20.00
CA GLU A 242 21.80 21.94 -20.07
C GLU A 242 22.33 21.60 -21.48
N GLN A 243 21.62 20.74 -22.20
CA GLN A 243 21.92 20.39 -23.60
C GLN A 243 21.52 21.48 -24.61
N GLY A 244 20.80 22.53 -24.17
CA GLY A 244 20.25 23.56 -25.07
C GLY A 244 19.07 23.08 -25.93
N VAL A 245 18.53 21.90 -25.66
CA VAL A 245 17.37 21.32 -26.35
C VAL A 245 16.08 21.97 -25.87
N PHE A 246 16.03 22.28 -24.58
CA PHE A 246 14.89 22.95 -23.95
C PHE A 246 15.29 24.38 -23.58
N ARG A 247 14.30 25.27 -23.63
CA ARG A 247 14.46 26.65 -23.12
C ARG A 247 14.62 26.61 -21.59
N PRO A 248 15.24 27.64 -20.99
CA PRO A 248 15.33 27.77 -19.55
C PRO A 248 13.94 27.82 -18.91
N VAL A 249 13.62 26.82 -18.05
CA VAL A 249 12.37 26.70 -17.30
C VAL A 249 12.65 26.18 -15.90
N ASP A 250 11.70 26.39 -14.98
CA ASP A 250 11.70 25.66 -13.71
C ASP A 250 11.31 24.20 -13.96
N ALA A 251 12.28 23.29 -13.83
CA ALA A 251 12.12 21.88 -14.17
C ALA A 251 11.11 21.18 -13.24
N ASP A 252 11.08 21.55 -11.96
CA ASP A 252 10.20 20.89 -10.97
C ASP A 252 8.73 21.29 -11.19
N SER A 253 8.45 22.56 -11.40
CA SER A 253 7.11 23.07 -11.74
C SER A 253 6.63 22.52 -13.09
N THR A 254 7.52 22.46 -14.08
CA THR A 254 7.19 21.94 -15.41
C THR A 254 6.90 20.43 -15.36
N ALA A 255 7.70 19.67 -14.61
CA ALA A 255 7.46 18.24 -14.39
C ALA A 255 6.13 17.99 -13.66
N LEU A 256 5.79 18.82 -12.67
CA LEU A 256 4.50 18.73 -11.98
C LEU A 256 3.33 18.96 -12.96
N ALA A 257 3.40 20.00 -13.79
CA ALA A 257 2.36 20.30 -14.78
C ALA A 257 2.22 19.17 -15.82
N LEU A 258 3.35 18.69 -16.35
CA LEU A 258 3.34 17.63 -17.36
C LEU A 258 2.81 16.31 -16.80
N THR A 259 3.24 15.90 -15.59
CA THR A 259 2.74 14.66 -14.98
C THR A 259 1.25 14.76 -14.66
N ALA A 260 0.75 15.89 -14.17
CA ALA A 260 -0.67 16.10 -13.95
C ALA A 260 -1.49 16.06 -15.25
N LEU A 261 -0.94 16.59 -16.36
CA LEU A 261 -1.57 16.49 -17.67
C LEU A 261 -1.63 15.06 -18.19
N ILE A 262 -0.55 14.28 -18.02
CA ILE A 262 -0.49 12.85 -18.35
C ILE A 262 -1.61 12.11 -17.60
N ASP A 263 -1.73 12.32 -16.31
CA ASP A 263 -2.72 11.66 -15.44
C ASP A 263 -4.15 11.98 -15.85
N GLY A 264 -4.43 13.27 -16.08
CA GLY A 264 -5.75 13.71 -16.50
C GLY A 264 -6.16 13.12 -17.87
N LEU A 265 -5.25 13.10 -18.83
CA LEU A 265 -5.52 12.53 -20.16
C LEU A 265 -5.63 10.99 -20.11
N ALA A 266 -4.77 10.32 -19.36
CA ALA A 266 -4.84 8.86 -19.22
C ALA A 266 -6.18 8.43 -18.59
N SER A 267 -6.67 9.15 -17.58
CA SER A 267 -7.98 8.85 -16.97
C SER A 267 -9.12 8.97 -17.98
N GLN A 268 -9.08 9.96 -18.89
CA GLN A 268 -10.06 10.13 -19.97
C GLN A 268 -9.97 8.99 -21.00
N VAL A 269 -8.74 8.59 -21.37
CA VAL A 269 -8.54 7.45 -22.31
C VAL A 269 -9.10 6.16 -21.73
N LEU A 270 -8.94 5.92 -20.44
CA LEU A 270 -9.46 4.72 -19.79
C LEU A 270 -10.97 4.72 -19.65
N ALA A 271 -11.57 5.89 -19.45
CA ALA A 271 -13.02 6.06 -19.38
C ALA A 271 -13.72 5.97 -20.75
N THR A 272 -12.96 6.04 -21.86
CA THR A 272 -13.50 5.96 -23.23
C THR A 272 -13.57 4.50 -23.68
N GLU A 273 -14.77 4.03 -24.01
CA GLU A 273 -14.96 2.72 -24.63
C GLU A 273 -14.48 2.72 -26.09
N PRO A 274 -13.86 1.62 -26.57
CA PRO A 274 -13.45 1.50 -27.96
C PRO A 274 -14.62 1.74 -28.93
N GLY A 275 -14.45 2.69 -29.87
CA GLY A 275 -15.47 3.02 -30.87
C GLY A 275 -16.49 4.08 -30.45
N LEU A 276 -16.46 4.56 -29.20
CA LEU A 276 -17.28 5.70 -28.77
C LEU A 276 -16.51 7.02 -28.86
N PRO A 277 -17.21 8.16 -29.01
CA PRO A 277 -16.60 9.49 -28.96
C PRO A 277 -15.95 9.72 -27.59
N GLY A 278 -14.71 10.19 -27.60
CA GLY A 278 -13.96 10.51 -26.37
C GLY A 278 -12.47 10.67 -26.65
N THR A 279 -11.68 10.77 -25.59
CA THR A 279 -10.22 10.91 -25.67
C THR A 279 -9.58 9.56 -25.97
N GLY A 280 -9.00 9.43 -27.16
CA GLY A 280 -8.20 8.23 -27.53
C GLY A 280 -6.74 8.35 -27.12
N ALA A 281 -6.02 7.22 -27.07
CA ALA A 281 -4.59 7.19 -26.76
C ALA A 281 -3.75 8.02 -27.77
N GLY A 282 -4.14 8.04 -29.06
CA GLY A 282 -3.50 8.92 -30.06
C GLY A 282 -3.66 10.39 -29.71
N THR A 283 -4.89 10.81 -29.42
CA THR A 283 -5.19 12.20 -29.03
C THR A 283 -4.41 12.60 -27.77
N MET A 284 -4.36 11.74 -26.75
CA MET A 284 -3.55 11.97 -25.54
C MET A 284 -2.08 12.22 -25.89
N HIS A 285 -1.50 11.35 -26.70
CA HIS A 285 -0.10 11.45 -27.12
C HIS A 285 0.16 12.78 -27.85
N ASP A 286 -0.67 13.11 -28.84
CA ASP A 286 -0.52 14.31 -29.67
C ASP A 286 -0.64 15.60 -28.83
N VAL A 287 -1.58 15.65 -27.88
CA VAL A 287 -1.72 16.76 -26.92
C VAL A 287 -0.50 16.90 -26.03
N LEU A 288 0.05 15.78 -25.54
CA LEU A 288 1.26 15.81 -24.70
C LEU A 288 2.49 16.28 -25.48
N ILE A 289 2.68 15.82 -26.71
CA ILE A 289 3.78 16.25 -27.56
C ILE A 289 3.62 17.74 -27.90
N ALA A 290 2.44 18.19 -28.29
CA ALA A 290 2.16 19.61 -28.57
C ALA A 290 2.43 20.49 -27.31
N HIS A 291 2.08 20.02 -26.11
CA HIS A 291 2.36 20.69 -24.87
C HIS A 291 3.88 20.81 -24.62
N VAL A 292 4.64 19.73 -24.81
CA VAL A 292 6.11 19.72 -24.66
C VAL A 292 6.75 20.69 -25.66
N ASP A 293 6.33 20.66 -26.93
CA ASP A 293 6.86 21.54 -27.96
C ASP A 293 6.56 23.01 -27.65
N ALA A 294 5.36 23.35 -27.21
CA ALA A 294 4.98 24.71 -26.85
C ALA A 294 5.68 25.22 -25.57
N CYS A 295 5.87 24.34 -24.56
CA CYS A 295 6.36 24.75 -23.25
C CYS A 295 7.86 24.62 -23.08
N LEU A 296 8.51 23.70 -23.79
CA LEU A 296 9.93 23.35 -23.57
C LEU A 296 10.83 23.65 -24.77
N THR A 297 10.34 23.50 -26.01
CA THR A 297 11.23 23.70 -27.17
C THR A 297 11.60 25.16 -27.33
N ALA A 298 12.89 25.42 -27.51
CA ALA A 298 13.34 26.76 -27.81
C ALA A 298 12.77 27.22 -29.17
N PRO A 299 12.34 28.47 -29.30
CA PRO A 299 11.92 28.99 -30.61
C PRO A 299 13.09 28.82 -31.59
N VAL A 300 12.84 28.23 -32.75
CA VAL A 300 13.84 28.15 -33.83
C VAL A 300 14.25 29.57 -34.15
N SER A 301 15.50 29.92 -33.80
CA SER A 301 16.08 31.21 -34.20
C SER A 301 16.16 31.21 -35.72
N GLY A 302 15.26 31.98 -36.38
CA GLY A 302 15.23 32.21 -37.81
C GLY A 302 16.42 33.04 -38.27
#